data_c0b5a19317450b91c8e60448154836a0
#
_entry.id   c0b5a19317450b91c8e60448154836a0
#
_cell.length_a   1.000
_cell.length_b   1.000
_cell.length_c   1.000
_cell.angle_alpha   90.00
_cell.angle_beta   90.00
_cell.angle_gamma   90.00
#
_symmetry.space_group_name_H-M   'P 1'
#
loop_
_entity.id
_entity.type
_entity.pdbx_description
1 polymer ?
#
loop_
_entity_poly.entity_id
_entity_poly.type
_entity_poly.pdbx_seq_one_letter_code
_entity_poly.pdbx_strand_id
1 'polypeptide(L)'
;MTEAGNNYSEKKTQLHISVRNLVEFIFREGDIDNRSSRAMSADAMMEGTRIHRKIQGSMGKEYQAEVPLSLVVEGDLYELTVEGRADGIFTEDGKCFVDEIKGMYRRVELFEKPVFVHRAQAMCYAYIFALQNNMETIGIQMTYCNLETEQTKYFREEFSFEEIKKWFDDLMEEYGKWATFQCEMKNQRQASICLLYTSPSPRDRG
;
A
#
# COMPACT_ATOMS: atom_id res chain seq x y z
N MET A 1 22.20 36.02 -31.00
CA MET A 1 22.77 35.12 -29.97
C MET A 1 21.58 34.51 -29.25
N THR A 2 21.20 33.32 -29.67
CA THR A 2 20.06 32.56 -29.11
C THR A 2 20.64 31.62 -28.10
N GLU A 3 20.32 31.85 -26.81
CA GLU A 3 20.64 30.92 -25.73
C GLU A 3 19.81 29.64 -25.94
N ALA A 4 20.52 28.56 -26.26
CA ALA A 4 19.94 27.23 -26.25
C ALA A 4 19.71 26.81 -24.79
N GLY A 5 18.49 26.93 -24.32
CA GLY A 5 18.08 26.40 -23.02
C GLY A 5 18.29 24.88 -23.01
N ASN A 6 19.27 24.46 -22.23
CA ASN A 6 19.60 23.05 -22.01
C ASN A 6 18.52 22.43 -21.11
N ASN A 7 17.45 21.93 -21.71
CA ASN A 7 16.33 21.28 -21.05
C ASN A 7 16.72 19.81 -20.74
N TYR A 8 17.64 19.61 -19.79
CA TYR A 8 17.83 18.30 -19.18
C TYR A 8 16.64 18.09 -18.25
N SER A 9 15.60 17.41 -18.74
CA SER A 9 14.59 16.80 -17.89
C SER A 9 15.34 15.82 -16.97
N GLU A 10 15.56 16.22 -15.72
CA GLU A 10 16.14 15.33 -14.71
C GLU A 10 15.24 14.09 -14.61
N LYS A 11 15.79 12.92 -14.91
CA LYS A 11 15.06 11.66 -14.92
C LYS A 11 14.62 11.35 -13.49
N LYS A 12 13.31 11.43 -13.23
CA LYS A 12 12.73 11.10 -11.91
C LYS A 12 13.15 9.70 -11.46
N THR A 13 13.40 9.55 -10.17
CA THR A 13 13.72 8.25 -9.57
C THR A 13 12.47 7.39 -9.54
N GLN A 14 12.53 6.18 -10.09
CA GLN A 14 11.46 5.19 -10.03
C GLN A 14 11.47 4.52 -8.67
N LEU A 15 10.34 4.58 -7.96
CA LEU A 15 10.12 3.95 -6.66
C LEU A 15 8.92 3.02 -6.75
N HIS A 16 8.94 1.94 -5.97
CA HIS A 16 7.86 0.98 -5.88
C HIS A 16 7.57 0.65 -4.42
N ILE A 17 6.29 0.62 -4.06
CA ILE A 17 5.86 0.20 -2.74
C ILE A 17 4.54 -0.58 -2.84
N SER A 18 4.43 -1.66 -2.05
CA SER A 18 3.13 -2.32 -1.90
C SER A 18 2.21 -1.50 -0.99
N VAL A 19 0.89 -1.55 -1.25
CA VAL A 19 -0.12 -0.92 -0.37
C VAL A 19 0.09 -1.33 1.08
N ARG A 20 0.33 -2.61 1.35
CA ARG A 20 0.61 -3.11 2.69
C ARG A 20 1.80 -2.41 3.34
N ASN A 21 2.94 -2.36 2.65
CA ASN A 21 4.15 -1.73 3.19
C ASN A 21 3.97 -0.22 3.38
N LEU A 22 3.22 0.44 2.49
CA LEU A 22 2.90 1.86 2.59
C LEU A 22 2.13 2.17 3.88
N VAL A 23 1.03 1.46 4.12
CA VAL A 23 0.20 1.70 5.32
C VAL A 23 0.90 1.27 6.60
N GLU A 24 1.66 0.16 6.58
CA GLU A 24 2.47 -0.26 7.72
C GLU A 24 3.59 0.73 8.03
N PHE A 25 4.17 1.37 7.01
CA PHE A 25 5.20 2.40 7.19
C PHE A 25 4.66 3.68 7.83
N ILE A 26 3.54 4.19 7.31
CA ILE A 26 2.97 5.47 7.77
C ILE A 26 2.29 5.32 9.14
N PHE A 27 1.57 4.22 9.35
CA PHE A 27 0.73 4.02 10.54
C PHE A 27 1.34 3.06 11.56
N ARG A 28 2.65 2.90 11.54
CA ARG A 28 3.35 2.08 12.53
C ARG A 28 3.25 2.75 13.89
N GLU A 29 2.29 2.31 14.68
CA GLU A 29 2.20 2.68 16.10
C GLU A 29 3.02 1.69 16.93
N GLY A 30 3.91 2.22 17.78
CA GLY A 30 4.65 1.46 18.77
C GLY A 30 6.16 1.48 18.58
N ASP A 31 6.84 1.30 19.69
CA ASP A 31 8.29 1.16 19.80
C ASP A 31 8.78 0.00 18.92
N ILE A 32 10.01 0.10 18.42
CA ILE A 32 10.67 -0.93 17.59
C ILE A 32 10.94 -2.16 18.47
N ASP A 33 9.92 -2.72 19.10
CA ASP A 33 10.02 -3.99 19.79
C ASP A 33 9.76 -5.14 18.80
N ASN A 34 10.84 -5.54 18.14
CA ASN A 34 10.87 -6.71 17.25
C ASN A 34 10.56 -8.04 17.97
N ARG A 35 10.27 -7.99 19.28
CA ARG A 35 9.97 -9.19 20.08
C ARG A 35 8.56 -9.73 19.86
N SER A 36 7.64 -8.93 19.31
CA SER A 36 6.27 -9.37 18.99
C SER A 36 6.06 -9.81 17.54
N SER A 37 7.01 -9.62 16.64
CA SER A 37 7.02 -10.30 15.35
C SER A 37 7.49 -11.76 15.55
N ARG A 38 6.69 -12.57 16.24
CA ARG A 38 6.74 -14.01 16.02
C ARG A 38 6.54 -14.19 14.52
N ALA A 39 7.61 -14.64 13.85
CA ALA A 39 7.49 -15.13 12.50
C ALA A 39 6.24 -16.02 12.49
N MET A 40 5.21 -15.62 11.72
CA MET A 40 4.02 -16.45 11.58
C MET A 40 4.52 -17.83 11.16
N SER A 41 4.16 -18.88 11.92
CA SER A 41 4.57 -20.21 11.54
C SER A 41 4.08 -20.50 10.13
N ALA A 42 4.79 -21.33 9.38
CA ALA A 42 4.34 -21.74 8.04
C ALA A 42 2.91 -22.25 8.07
N ASP A 43 2.50 -22.94 9.14
CA ASP A 43 1.14 -23.44 9.38
C ASP A 43 0.12 -22.30 9.50
N ALA A 44 0.45 -21.21 10.21
CA ALA A 44 -0.44 -20.06 10.32
C ALA A 44 -0.62 -19.32 8.98
N MET A 45 0.42 -19.25 8.15
CA MET A 45 0.32 -18.70 6.79
C MET A 45 -0.54 -19.58 5.87
N MET A 46 -0.37 -20.90 5.95
CA MET A 46 -1.19 -21.84 5.18
C MET A 46 -2.65 -21.76 5.60
N GLU A 47 -2.92 -21.70 6.89
CA GLU A 47 -4.27 -21.59 7.43
C GLU A 47 -4.94 -20.27 7.03
N GLY A 48 -4.21 -19.14 7.09
CA GLY A 48 -4.67 -17.86 6.57
C GLY A 48 -5.07 -17.94 5.09
N THR A 49 -4.23 -18.56 4.26
CA THR A 49 -4.51 -18.75 2.82
C THR A 49 -5.75 -19.63 2.60
N ARG A 50 -5.92 -20.69 3.40
CA ARG A 50 -7.09 -21.56 3.34
C ARG A 50 -8.38 -20.80 3.64
N ILE A 51 -8.38 -19.99 4.68
CA ILE A 51 -9.53 -19.18 5.09
C ILE A 51 -9.87 -18.12 4.03
N HIS A 52 -8.88 -17.42 3.47
CA HIS A 52 -9.11 -16.48 2.37
C HIS A 52 -9.86 -17.16 1.22
N ARG A 53 -9.36 -18.28 0.71
CA ARG A 53 -9.99 -19.02 -0.38
C ARG A 53 -11.41 -19.51 -0.02
N LYS A 54 -11.62 -19.92 1.23
CA LYS A 54 -12.94 -20.36 1.69
C LYS A 54 -13.95 -19.22 1.69
N ILE A 55 -13.57 -18.05 2.23
CA ILE A 55 -14.42 -16.86 2.25
C ILE A 55 -14.70 -16.40 0.82
N GLN A 56 -13.67 -16.22 0.00
CA GLN A 56 -13.81 -15.83 -1.42
C GLN A 56 -14.75 -16.78 -2.18
N GLY A 57 -14.62 -18.09 -1.98
CA GLY A 57 -15.48 -19.10 -2.60
C GLY A 57 -16.94 -19.09 -2.13
N SER A 58 -17.23 -18.54 -0.94
CA SER A 58 -18.58 -18.44 -0.39
C SER A 58 -19.34 -17.17 -0.79
N MET A 59 -18.64 -16.16 -1.32
CA MET A 59 -19.19 -14.80 -1.59
C MET A 59 -20.06 -14.71 -2.87
N GLY A 60 -20.17 -15.79 -3.65
CA GLY A 60 -21.01 -15.79 -4.84
C GLY A 60 -20.31 -15.32 -6.12
N LYS A 61 -21.09 -15.25 -7.22
CA LYS A 61 -20.53 -15.05 -8.58
C LYS A 61 -20.08 -13.62 -8.89
N GLU A 62 -20.60 -12.65 -8.17
CA GLU A 62 -20.26 -11.23 -8.37
C GLU A 62 -19.03 -10.79 -7.57
N TYR A 63 -18.44 -11.70 -6.80
CA TYR A 63 -17.22 -11.46 -6.05
C TYR A 63 -16.00 -11.74 -6.93
N GLN A 64 -15.22 -10.70 -7.19
CA GLN A 64 -13.94 -10.79 -7.89
C GLN A 64 -12.82 -10.93 -6.86
N ALA A 65 -12.26 -12.13 -6.77
CA ALA A 65 -11.16 -12.41 -5.84
C ALA A 65 -9.81 -11.98 -6.42
N GLU A 66 -8.88 -11.59 -5.53
CA GLU A 66 -7.47 -11.37 -5.86
C GLU A 66 -7.26 -10.32 -6.98
N VAL A 67 -7.91 -9.16 -6.87
CA VAL A 67 -7.89 -8.12 -7.91
C VAL A 67 -6.59 -7.31 -7.84
N PRO A 68 -5.72 -7.37 -8.88
CA PRO A 68 -4.51 -6.57 -8.91
C PRO A 68 -4.84 -5.10 -9.15
N LEU A 69 -4.25 -4.22 -8.35
CA LEU A 69 -4.43 -2.78 -8.42
C LEU A 69 -3.08 -2.07 -8.37
N SER A 70 -2.91 -1.03 -9.16
CA SER A 70 -1.69 -0.25 -9.22
C SER A 70 -2.00 1.20 -9.57
N LEU A 71 -1.28 2.13 -8.97
CA LEU A 71 -1.38 3.56 -9.24
C LEU A 71 0.02 4.18 -9.25
N VAL A 72 0.28 5.05 -10.22
CA VAL A 72 1.50 5.87 -10.25
C VAL A 72 1.19 7.24 -9.66
N VAL A 73 1.99 7.64 -8.67
CA VAL A 73 1.93 8.95 -8.02
C VAL A 73 3.21 9.70 -8.34
N GLU A 74 3.06 10.89 -8.92
CA GLU A 74 4.19 11.74 -9.27
C GLU A 74 4.58 12.68 -8.14
N GLY A 75 5.87 12.68 -7.78
CA GLY A 75 6.52 13.69 -6.97
C GLY A 75 7.50 14.52 -7.81
N ASP A 76 8.14 15.51 -7.19
CA ASP A 76 9.11 16.37 -7.88
C ASP A 76 10.36 15.59 -8.34
N LEU A 77 10.88 14.72 -7.47
CA LEU A 77 12.14 13.96 -7.68
C LEU A 77 11.89 12.47 -8.02
N TYR A 78 10.64 12.00 -7.93
CA TYR A 78 10.33 10.58 -8.09
C TYR A 78 9.02 10.35 -8.83
N GLU A 79 8.87 9.14 -9.32
CA GLU A 79 7.62 8.53 -9.77
C GLU A 79 7.42 7.27 -8.93
N LEU A 80 6.37 7.25 -8.12
CA LEU A 80 6.10 6.18 -7.16
C LEU A 80 4.97 5.30 -7.68
N THR A 81 5.26 4.02 -7.90
CA THR A 81 4.24 3.00 -8.14
C THR A 81 3.77 2.43 -6.81
N VAL A 82 2.50 2.66 -6.49
CA VAL A 82 1.79 2.03 -5.37
C VAL A 82 0.97 0.87 -5.92
N GLU A 83 1.23 -0.35 -5.47
CA GLU A 83 0.60 -1.53 -6.05
C GLU A 83 0.25 -2.58 -5.01
N GLY A 84 -0.64 -3.50 -5.37
CA GLY A 84 -1.00 -4.64 -4.55
C GLY A 84 -2.17 -5.42 -5.12
N ARG A 85 -2.78 -6.23 -4.27
CA ARG A 85 -3.88 -7.08 -4.66
C ARG A 85 -4.94 -7.02 -3.57
N ALA A 86 -6.13 -6.51 -3.93
CA ALA A 86 -7.29 -6.54 -3.05
C ALA A 86 -7.77 -7.99 -2.91
N ASP A 87 -8.12 -8.42 -1.69
CA ASP A 87 -8.59 -9.78 -1.43
C ASP A 87 -9.90 -10.06 -2.18
N GLY A 88 -10.75 -9.04 -2.32
CA GLY A 88 -11.94 -9.14 -3.13
C GLY A 88 -12.59 -7.81 -3.47
N ILE A 89 -13.39 -7.80 -4.53
CA ILE A 89 -14.25 -6.68 -4.91
C ILE A 89 -15.60 -7.26 -5.29
N PHE A 90 -16.69 -6.68 -4.78
CA PHE A 90 -18.05 -7.15 -5.04
C PHE A 90 -19.06 -6.01 -5.08
N THR A 91 -20.22 -6.27 -5.66
CA THR A 91 -21.34 -5.34 -5.67
C THR A 91 -22.49 -5.95 -4.88
N GLU A 92 -23.07 -5.17 -3.97
CA GLU A 92 -24.25 -5.52 -3.19
C GLU A 92 -25.19 -4.32 -3.14
N ASP A 93 -26.45 -4.53 -3.47
CA ASP A 93 -27.50 -3.48 -3.52
C ASP A 93 -27.08 -2.24 -4.36
N GLY A 94 -26.37 -2.47 -5.46
CA GLY A 94 -25.90 -1.41 -6.36
C GLY A 94 -24.69 -0.63 -5.86
N LYS A 95 -24.10 -1.01 -4.72
CA LYS A 95 -22.91 -0.43 -4.14
C LYS A 95 -21.71 -1.37 -4.30
N CYS A 96 -20.59 -0.81 -4.70
CA CYS A 96 -19.34 -1.55 -4.84
C CYS A 96 -18.51 -1.49 -3.56
N PHE A 97 -17.98 -2.63 -3.14
CA PHE A 97 -17.15 -2.77 -1.94
C PHE A 97 -15.83 -3.45 -2.28
N VAL A 98 -14.75 -2.92 -1.69
CA VAL A 98 -13.46 -3.61 -1.62
C VAL A 98 -13.40 -4.35 -0.29
N ASP A 99 -13.11 -5.66 -0.34
CA ASP A 99 -13.01 -6.54 0.81
C ASP A 99 -11.54 -6.82 1.17
N GLU A 100 -11.22 -6.67 2.45
CA GLU A 100 -9.93 -7.00 3.05
C GLU A 100 -10.14 -8.09 4.10
N ILE A 101 -9.62 -9.29 3.84
CA ILE A 101 -9.84 -10.49 4.65
C ILE A 101 -8.66 -10.70 5.61
N LYS A 102 -8.94 -10.90 6.89
CA LYS A 102 -7.93 -11.19 7.92
C LYS A 102 -8.30 -12.39 8.76
N GLY A 103 -7.52 -13.47 8.60
CA GLY A 103 -7.55 -14.62 9.49
C GLY A 103 -6.74 -14.38 10.76
N MET A 104 -7.29 -14.74 11.92
CA MET A 104 -6.61 -14.57 13.21
C MET A 104 -7.09 -15.58 14.25
N TYR A 105 -6.24 -15.84 15.24
CA TYR A 105 -6.58 -16.72 16.38
C TYR A 105 -7.33 -16.01 17.53
N ARG A 106 -7.66 -14.72 17.35
CA ARG A 106 -8.40 -13.94 18.36
C ARG A 106 -9.90 -14.11 18.16
N ARG A 107 -10.66 -13.96 19.25
CA ARG A 107 -12.13 -13.96 19.22
C ARG A 107 -12.61 -12.70 18.47
N VAL A 108 -13.04 -12.91 17.23
CA VAL A 108 -13.46 -11.81 16.31
C VAL A 108 -14.73 -11.13 16.78
N GLU A 109 -15.58 -11.81 17.56
CA GLU A 109 -16.83 -11.29 18.10
C GLU A 109 -16.59 -10.11 19.04
N LEU A 110 -15.43 -10.05 19.69
CA LEU A 110 -15.06 -9.02 20.65
C LEU A 110 -14.55 -7.72 19.99
N PHE A 111 -14.35 -7.71 18.67
CA PHE A 111 -13.92 -6.50 17.99
C PHE A 111 -15.07 -5.51 17.90
N GLU A 112 -14.89 -4.33 18.45
CA GLU A 112 -15.85 -3.23 18.36
C GLU A 112 -15.62 -2.36 17.11
N LYS A 113 -14.37 -2.34 16.61
CA LYS A 113 -13.93 -1.58 15.44
C LYS A 113 -12.85 -2.32 14.67
N PRO A 114 -12.69 -2.04 13.38
CA PRO A 114 -11.61 -2.63 12.60
C PRO A 114 -10.23 -2.17 13.09
N VAL A 115 -9.23 -3.01 12.85
CA VAL A 115 -7.83 -2.63 13.06
C VAL A 115 -7.46 -1.55 12.05
N PHE A 116 -6.89 -0.46 12.53
CA PHE A 116 -6.63 0.74 11.72
C PHE A 116 -5.82 0.47 10.45
N VAL A 117 -4.73 -0.30 10.56
CA VAL A 117 -3.87 -0.64 9.40
C VAL A 117 -4.62 -1.46 8.35
N HIS A 118 -5.50 -2.40 8.75
CA HIS A 118 -6.31 -3.18 7.82
C HIS A 118 -7.34 -2.30 7.10
N ARG A 119 -7.98 -1.39 7.86
CA ARG A 119 -8.89 -0.39 7.30
C ARG A 119 -8.16 0.51 6.28
N ALA A 120 -6.98 1.01 6.61
CA ALA A 120 -6.16 1.83 5.73
C ALA A 120 -5.77 1.08 4.45
N GLN A 121 -5.47 -0.22 4.54
CA GLN A 121 -5.19 -1.07 3.40
C GLN A 121 -6.39 -1.18 2.44
N ALA A 122 -7.58 -1.47 2.99
CA ALA A 122 -8.83 -1.50 2.22
C ALA A 122 -9.14 -0.13 1.58
N MET A 123 -8.91 0.97 2.28
CA MET A 123 -9.11 2.33 1.75
C MET A 123 -8.17 2.65 0.58
N CYS A 124 -6.89 2.25 0.65
CA CYS A 124 -5.97 2.40 -0.49
C CYS A 124 -6.49 1.68 -1.73
N TYR A 125 -6.89 0.42 -1.59
CA TYR A 125 -7.44 -0.35 -2.72
C TYR A 125 -8.74 0.24 -3.23
N ALA A 126 -9.62 0.69 -2.33
CA ALA A 126 -10.88 1.32 -2.72
C ALA A 126 -10.64 2.61 -3.50
N TYR A 127 -9.71 3.47 -3.08
CA TYR A 127 -9.36 4.67 -3.84
C TYR A 127 -8.84 4.35 -5.24
N ILE A 128 -7.87 3.41 -5.34
CA ILE A 128 -7.28 3.04 -6.64
C ILE A 128 -8.36 2.48 -7.57
N PHE A 129 -9.22 1.61 -7.07
CA PHE A 129 -10.30 1.01 -7.85
C PHE A 129 -11.35 2.04 -8.28
N ALA A 130 -11.79 2.91 -7.36
CA ALA A 130 -12.76 3.96 -7.66
C ALA A 130 -12.23 4.95 -8.71
N LEU A 131 -10.95 5.34 -8.62
CA LEU A 131 -10.29 6.20 -9.60
C LEU A 131 -10.25 5.56 -10.99
N GLN A 132 -9.87 4.29 -11.08
CA GLN A 132 -9.76 3.56 -12.35
C GLN A 132 -11.11 3.31 -13.03
N ASN A 133 -12.19 3.26 -12.26
CA ASN A 133 -13.54 2.99 -12.73
C ASN A 133 -14.46 4.23 -12.75
N ASN A 134 -13.93 5.42 -12.46
CA ASN A 134 -14.67 6.69 -12.41
C ASN A 134 -15.91 6.61 -11.51
N MET A 135 -15.76 6.04 -10.30
CA MET A 135 -16.85 5.87 -9.37
C MET A 135 -17.04 7.11 -8.48
N GLU A 136 -18.29 7.50 -8.24
CA GLU A 136 -18.62 8.61 -7.32
C GLU A 136 -18.63 8.19 -5.85
N THR A 137 -18.86 6.91 -5.59
CA THR A 137 -18.89 6.33 -4.24
C THR A 137 -18.26 4.95 -4.26
N ILE A 138 -17.63 4.57 -3.14
CA ILE A 138 -17.03 3.24 -2.94
C ILE A 138 -17.16 2.83 -1.49
N GLY A 139 -17.40 1.56 -1.24
CA GLY A 139 -17.37 0.98 0.09
C GLY A 139 -16.10 0.17 0.37
N ILE A 140 -15.81 -0.02 1.64
CA ILE A 140 -14.83 -1.00 2.11
C ILE A 140 -15.52 -1.99 3.04
N GLN A 141 -15.06 -3.21 3.03
CA GLN A 141 -15.41 -4.24 3.98
C GLN A 141 -14.13 -4.82 4.58
N MET A 142 -14.06 -4.92 5.89
CA MET A 142 -13.02 -5.70 6.57
C MET A 142 -13.67 -6.98 7.08
N THR A 143 -13.23 -8.10 6.56
CA THR A 143 -13.71 -9.44 6.91
C THR A 143 -12.71 -10.10 7.86
N TYR A 144 -13.06 -10.18 9.15
CA TYR A 144 -12.27 -10.92 10.15
C TYR A 144 -12.79 -12.34 10.32
N CYS A 145 -11.90 -13.31 10.29
CA CYS A 145 -12.23 -14.71 10.52
C CYS A 145 -11.34 -15.32 11.60
N ASN A 146 -11.96 -15.97 12.58
CA ASN A 146 -11.22 -16.78 13.54
C ASN A 146 -10.75 -18.07 12.86
N LEU A 147 -9.44 -18.35 12.92
CA LEU A 147 -8.83 -19.49 12.23
C LEU A 147 -9.20 -20.88 12.83
N GLU A 148 -9.66 -20.92 14.09
CA GLU A 148 -10.06 -22.16 14.77
C GLU A 148 -11.56 -22.41 14.65
N THR A 149 -12.38 -21.38 14.93
CA THR A 149 -13.84 -21.52 14.98
C THR A 149 -14.53 -21.19 13.66
N GLU A 150 -13.78 -20.56 12.73
CA GLU A 150 -14.26 -20.03 11.45
C GLU A 150 -15.39 -18.98 11.59
N GLN A 151 -15.61 -18.47 12.77
CA GLN A 151 -16.54 -17.36 12.99
C GLN A 151 -16.03 -16.11 12.26
N THR A 152 -16.94 -15.42 11.59
CA THR A 152 -16.62 -14.20 10.83
C THR A 152 -17.31 -12.99 11.43
N LYS A 153 -16.63 -11.83 11.31
CA LYS A 153 -17.18 -10.52 11.63
C LYS A 153 -16.84 -9.53 10.55
N TYR A 154 -17.81 -8.72 10.15
CA TYR A 154 -17.69 -7.75 9.09
C TYR A 154 -17.79 -6.33 9.65
N PHE A 155 -16.97 -5.43 9.10
CA PHE A 155 -17.09 -3.99 9.29
C PHE A 155 -17.17 -3.35 7.91
N ARG A 156 -18.20 -2.51 7.69
CA ARG A 156 -18.42 -1.81 6.42
C ARG A 156 -18.43 -0.32 6.64
N GLU A 157 -17.84 0.39 5.69
CA GLU A 157 -17.87 1.83 5.61
C GLU A 157 -18.04 2.24 4.15
N GLU A 158 -18.70 3.36 3.91
CA GLU A 158 -18.90 3.92 2.58
C GLU A 158 -18.30 5.31 2.53
N PHE A 159 -17.75 5.67 1.37
CA PHE A 159 -17.10 6.95 1.13
C PHE A 159 -17.57 7.52 -0.21
N SER A 160 -17.69 8.84 -0.28
CA SER A 160 -17.64 9.54 -1.56
C SER A 160 -16.23 9.47 -2.13
N PHE A 161 -16.10 9.62 -3.45
CA PHE A 161 -14.79 9.66 -4.09
C PHE A 161 -13.91 10.78 -3.52
N GLU A 162 -14.47 11.95 -3.24
CA GLU A 162 -13.73 13.09 -2.68
C GLU A 162 -13.19 12.81 -1.28
N GLU A 163 -13.96 12.11 -0.42
CA GLU A 163 -13.52 11.74 0.93
C GLU A 163 -12.35 10.77 0.88
N ILE A 164 -12.46 9.71 0.08
CA ILE A 164 -11.39 8.70 0.02
C ILE A 164 -10.17 9.23 -0.73
N LYS A 165 -10.37 10.11 -1.73
CA LYS A 165 -9.29 10.81 -2.42
C LYS A 165 -8.50 11.68 -1.47
N LYS A 166 -9.20 12.54 -0.70
CA LYS A 166 -8.56 13.41 0.29
C LYS A 166 -7.73 12.60 1.28
N TRP A 167 -8.28 11.50 1.79
CA TRP A 167 -7.56 10.63 2.71
C TRP A 167 -6.30 10.03 2.05
N PHE A 168 -6.39 9.59 0.80
CA PHE A 168 -5.24 9.04 0.08
C PHE A 168 -4.19 10.11 -0.24
N ASP A 169 -4.62 11.32 -0.60
CA ASP A 169 -3.71 12.46 -0.83
C ASP A 169 -2.94 12.81 0.45
N ASP A 170 -3.63 12.85 1.62
CA ASP A 170 -2.99 13.07 2.93
C ASP A 170 -1.96 11.96 3.24
N LEU A 171 -2.27 10.71 2.94
CA LEU A 171 -1.35 9.57 3.08
C LEU A 171 -0.11 9.73 2.18
N MET A 172 -0.32 10.14 0.93
CA MET A 172 0.77 10.34 -0.04
C MET A 172 1.63 11.54 0.30
N GLU A 173 1.07 12.61 0.87
CA GLU A 173 1.84 13.75 1.37
C GLU A 173 2.84 13.30 2.45
N GLU A 174 2.39 12.49 3.41
CA GLU A 174 3.28 11.97 4.46
C GLU A 174 4.37 11.04 3.90
N TYR A 175 4.02 10.11 3.02
CA TYR A 175 5.00 9.23 2.41
C TYR A 175 5.97 9.99 1.49
N GLY A 176 5.50 11.02 0.80
CA GLY A 176 6.27 11.85 -0.12
C GLY A 176 7.46 12.53 0.55
N LYS A 177 7.33 12.95 1.81
CA LYS A 177 8.43 13.53 2.61
C LYS A 177 9.60 12.55 2.70
N TRP A 178 9.32 11.28 2.96
CA TRP A 178 10.33 10.23 3.05
C TRP A 178 10.89 9.84 1.67
N ALA A 179 10.02 9.74 0.65
CA ALA A 179 10.43 9.42 -0.71
C ALA A 179 11.40 10.49 -1.27
N THR A 180 11.10 11.77 -1.06
CA THR A 180 11.97 12.90 -1.42
C THR A 180 13.33 12.79 -0.74
N PHE A 181 13.33 12.56 0.58
CA PHE A 181 14.58 12.39 1.34
C PHE A 181 15.43 11.22 0.78
N GLN A 182 14.82 10.10 0.44
CA GLN A 182 15.54 8.97 -0.17
C GLN A 182 16.17 9.34 -1.51
N CYS A 183 15.45 10.07 -2.36
CA CYS A 183 15.96 10.52 -3.66
C CYS A 183 17.15 11.45 -3.49
N GLU A 184 17.07 12.42 -2.59
CA GLU A 184 18.16 13.34 -2.28
C GLU A 184 19.41 12.62 -1.78
N MET A 185 19.24 11.68 -0.84
CA MET A 185 20.36 10.89 -0.31
C MET A 185 21.00 9.99 -1.39
N LYS A 186 20.21 9.45 -2.31
CA LYS A 186 20.73 8.68 -3.45
C LYS A 186 21.54 9.55 -4.39
N ASN A 187 21.05 10.74 -4.72
CA ASN A 187 21.73 11.69 -5.59
C ASN A 187 23.05 12.18 -4.95
N GLN A 188 23.07 12.46 -3.66
CA GLN A 188 24.29 12.85 -2.93
C GLN A 188 25.34 11.74 -2.96
N ARG A 189 24.96 10.48 -2.75
CA ARG A 189 25.88 9.34 -2.83
C ARG A 189 26.45 9.18 -4.23
N GLN A 190 25.63 9.31 -5.26
CA GLN A 190 26.11 9.23 -6.65
C GLN A 190 27.10 10.35 -6.98
N ALA A 191 26.82 11.59 -6.57
CA ALA A 191 27.73 12.71 -6.75
C ALA A 191 29.07 12.49 -6.01
N SER A 192 29.04 11.97 -4.79
CA SER A 192 30.26 11.66 -4.02
C SER A 192 31.11 10.58 -4.66
N ILE A 193 30.49 9.56 -5.23
CA ILE A 193 31.19 8.49 -5.96
C ILE A 193 31.85 9.05 -7.22
N CYS A 194 31.17 9.88 -8.01
CA CYS A 194 31.74 10.52 -9.18
C CYS A 194 32.99 11.35 -8.83
N LEU A 195 32.97 12.10 -7.75
CA LEU A 195 34.11 12.89 -7.28
C LEU A 195 35.32 12.02 -6.91
N LEU A 196 35.11 10.85 -6.33
CA LEU A 196 36.18 9.92 -5.97
C LEU A 196 36.86 9.30 -7.20
N TYR A 197 36.09 9.01 -8.26
CA TYR A 197 36.64 8.44 -9.51
C TYR A 197 37.29 9.48 -10.44
N THR A 198 36.97 10.76 -10.31
CA THR A 198 37.53 11.85 -11.12
C THR A 198 38.76 12.52 -10.50
N SER A 199 39.08 12.19 -9.24
CA SER A 199 40.30 12.67 -8.59
C SER A 199 41.51 11.92 -9.16
N PRO A 200 42.53 12.63 -9.70
CA PRO A 200 43.74 11.98 -10.21
C PRO A 200 44.43 11.18 -9.10
N SER A 201 44.80 9.94 -9.40
CA SER A 201 45.51 9.07 -8.47
C SER A 201 46.81 9.76 -8.01
N PRO A 202 47.22 9.67 -6.73
CA PRO A 202 48.51 10.17 -6.28
C PRO A 202 49.71 9.58 -7.01
N ARG A 203 49.50 8.49 -7.77
CA ARG A 203 50.53 7.82 -8.59
C ARG A 203 50.81 8.48 -9.95
N ASP A 204 49.94 9.39 -10.42
CA ASP A 204 50.08 10.05 -11.70
C ASP A 204 50.90 11.36 -11.63
N ARG A 205 51.52 11.66 -10.48
CA ARG A 205 52.44 12.75 -10.25
C ARG A 205 53.89 12.23 -10.22
N GLY A 206 54.32 11.66 -11.31
CA GLY A 206 55.72 11.31 -11.56
C GLY A 206 56.30 12.17 -12.65
#